data_87eaf66e6f42a7ada3bf4d147392b993
#
_entry.id   87eaf66e6f42a7ada3bf4d147392b993
#
_cell.length_a   1.000
_cell.length_b   1.000
_cell.length_c   1.000
_cell.angle_alpha   90.00
_cell.angle_beta   90.00
_cell.angle_gamma   90.00
#
_symmetry.space_group_name_H-M   'P 1'
#
loop_
_entity.id
_entity.type
_entity.pdbx_description
1 polymer ?
#
loop_
_entity_poly.entity_id
_entity_poly.type
_entity_poly.pdbx_seq_one_letter_code
_entity_poly.pdbx_strand_id
1 'polypeptide(L)'
;MTILILVGVTAIIEPKFLSIANLGNIMNQFGPLSFVSLGMTVAVIGGFIDLSVVGIVSLSAVFTISMIDVLGQYGALIAGLGAGALMGFINAQVIISCGALTQAKSVFITYGLSAVYSAVALLYTDGATQHMSYLTSPVTLYKTMGSGRIGFVSVSFILFLLCMGALHVFLSRTKTGREICLTGANMTAADLSAIPVKRRVTLIFMLSGVFAALGAMVLFSRITTASPLLGANYDTNAILAVVVGGTSLAGGRGSVIRTMLGVMLVTLLANCLNLLGVSTYMQTISKGLVLIIAVWLDRRRVK
;
A
#
# COMPACT_ATOMS: atom_id res chain seq x y z
N MET A 1 -17.01 -6.85 -14.28
CA MET A 1 -18.46 -6.78 -14.09
C MET A 1 -18.82 -5.99 -12.83
N THR A 2 -18.30 -6.32 -11.64
CA THR A 2 -18.61 -5.64 -10.37
C THR A 2 -18.36 -4.13 -10.39
N ILE A 3 -17.23 -3.69 -10.96
CA ILE A 3 -16.91 -2.25 -11.10
C ILE A 3 -17.96 -1.54 -11.98
N LEU A 4 -18.34 -2.13 -13.10
CA LEU A 4 -19.32 -1.53 -14.01
C LEU A 4 -20.71 -1.42 -13.37
N ILE A 5 -21.12 -2.42 -12.60
CA ILE A 5 -22.39 -2.39 -11.86
C ILE A 5 -22.36 -1.28 -10.81
N LEU A 6 -21.26 -1.22 -10.02
CA LEU A 6 -21.09 -0.18 -9.00
C LEU A 6 -21.14 1.23 -9.59
N VAL A 7 -20.38 1.46 -10.68
CA VAL A 7 -20.35 2.73 -11.40
C VAL A 7 -21.73 3.09 -11.96
N GLY A 8 -22.41 2.13 -12.61
CA GLY A 8 -23.73 2.36 -13.20
C GLY A 8 -24.81 2.70 -12.15
N VAL A 9 -24.86 1.93 -11.08
CA VAL A 9 -25.83 2.17 -9.98
C VAL A 9 -25.57 3.52 -9.33
N THR A 10 -24.31 3.84 -9.02
CA THR A 10 -23.96 5.11 -8.38
C THR A 10 -24.22 6.31 -9.28
N ALA A 11 -23.91 6.19 -10.59
CA ALA A 11 -24.16 7.27 -11.55
C ALA A 11 -25.67 7.59 -11.72
N ILE A 12 -26.53 6.58 -11.56
CA ILE A 12 -27.99 6.77 -11.60
C ILE A 12 -28.50 7.47 -10.32
N ILE A 13 -27.98 7.06 -9.15
CA ILE A 13 -28.43 7.60 -7.84
C ILE A 13 -27.87 9.00 -7.61
N GLU A 14 -26.60 9.24 -7.91
CA GLU A 14 -25.90 10.50 -7.68
C GLU A 14 -25.19 10.98 -8.96
N PRO A 15 -25.82 11.85 -9.75
CA PRO A 15 -25.24 12.34 -11.02
C PRO A 15 -23.89 13.05 -10.87
N LYS A 16 -23.60 13.63 -9.67
CA LYS A 16 -22.30 14.23 -9.37
C LYS A 16 -21.15 13.23 -9.43
N PHE A 17 -21.43 11.93 -9.38
CA PHE A 17 -20.42 10.87 -9.46
C PHE A 17 -19.59 10.97 -10.75
N LEU A 18 -20.22 11.27 -11.90
CA LEU A 18 -19.54 11.40 -13.19
C LEU A 18 -18.97 12.80 -13.44
N SER A 19 -19.06 13.72 -12.47
CA SER A 19 -18.48 15.06 -12.63
C SER A 19 -16.95 14.99 -12.74
N ILE A 20 -16.35 15.90 -13.54
CA ILE A 20 -14.90 16.02 -13.70
C ILE A 20 -14.21 16.23 -12.35
N ALA A 21 -14.82 17.00 -11.47
CA ALA A 21 -14.31 17.23 -10.11
C ALA A 21 -14.22 15.91 -9.31
N ASN A 22 -15.29 15.09 -9.34
CA ASN A 22 -15.30 13.82 -8.63
C ASN A 22 -14.34 12.79 -9.25
N LEU A 23 -14.27 12.71 -10.57
CA LEU A 23 -13.29 11.85 -11.24
C LEU A 23 -11.85 12.22 -10.83
N GLY A 24 -11.55 13.52 -10.73
CA GLY A 24 -10.28 13.99 -10.19
C GLY A 24 -10.06 13.58 -8.73
N ASN A 25 -11.10 13.62 -7.89
CA ASN A 25 -11.04 13.18 -6.51
C ASN A 25 -10.77 11.66 -6.41
N ILE A 26 -11.43 10.85 -7.23
CA ILE A 26 -11.20 9.41 -7.30
C ILE A 26 -9.73 9.11 -7.65
N MET A 27 -9.16 9.78 -8.66
CA MET A 27 -7.75 9.61 -9.03
C MET A 27 -6.80 10.01 -7.89
N ASN A 28 -7.10 11.08 -7.17
CA ASN A 28 -6.29 11.51 -6.03
C ASN A 28 -6.42 10.56 -4.82
N GLN A 29 -7.58 9.94 -4.60
CA GLN A 29 -7.78 8.92 -3.56
C GLN A 29 -7.12 7.60 -3.91
N PHE A 30 -7.06 7.27 -5.19
CA PHE A 30 -6.43 6.06 -5.71
C PHE A 30 -4.93 6.02 -5.40
N GLY A 31 -4.23 7.16 -5.52
CA GLY A 31 -2.77 7.25 -5.42
C GLY A 31 -2.19 6.56 -4.17
N PRO A 32 -2.47 7.04 -2.95
CA PRO A 32 -1.86 6.50 -1.74
C PRO A 32 -2.08 4.99 -1.56
N LEU A 33 -3.32 4.55 -1.70
CA LEU A 33 -3.68 3.14 -1.54
C LEU A 33 -3.01 2.25 -2.59
N SER A 34 -2.85 2.75 -3.81
CA SER A 34 -2.26 1.99 -4.91
C SER A 34 -0.81 1.61 -4.63
N PHE A 35 0.00 2.53 -4.09
CA PHE A 35 1.39 2.22 -3.72
C PHE A 35 1.47 1.20 -2.60
N VAL A 36 0.72 1.38 -1.51
CA VAL A 36 0.69 0.40 -0.40
C VAL A 36 0.24 -0.97 -0.91
N SER A 37 -0.74 -1.01 -1.84
CA SER A 37 -1.21 -2.26 -2.45
C SER A 37 -0.16 -2.91 -3.36
N LEU A 38 0.74 -2.16 -4.02
CA LEU A 38 1.88 -2.74 -4.74
C LEU A 38 2.81 -3.49 -3.78
N GLY A 39 3.16 -2.87 -2.65
CA GLY A 39 3.96 -3.52 -1.61
C GLY A 39 3.30 -4.78 -1.07
N MET A 40 2.01 -4.67 -0.71
CA MET A 40 1.21 -5.80 -0.25
C MET A 40 1.12 -6.92 -1.32
N THR A 41 1.05 -6.57 -2.60
CA THR A 41 1.04 -7.57 -3.69
C THR A 41 2.33 -8.39 -3.72
N VAL A 42 3.48 -7.75 -3.53
CA VAL A 42 4.78 -8.46 -3.44
C VAL A 42 4.81 -9.38 -2.23
N ALA A 43 4.33 -8.89 -1.08
CA ALA A 43 4.28 -9.69 0.14
C ALA A 43 3.38 -10.92 -0.04
N VAL A 44 2.16 -10.75 -0.57
CA VAL A 44 1.20 -11.84 -0.77
C VAL A 44 1.69 -12.84 -1.81
N ILE A 45 2.25 -12.38 -2.94
CA ILE A 45 2.87 -13.29 -3.92
C ILE A 45 4.02 -14.08 -3.28
N GLY A 46 4.80 -13.46 -2.40
CA GLY A 46 5.88 -14.11 -1.64
C GLY A 46 5.40 -15.06 -0.53
N GLY A 47 4.09 -15.20 -0.31
CA GLY A 47 3.50 -16.08 0.71
C GLY A 47 3.38 -15.44 2.08
N PHE A 48 3.43 -14.10 2.17
CA PHE A 48 3.34 -13.33 3.42
C PHE A 48 2.21 -12.31 3.37
N ILE A 49 1.75 -11.87 4.54
CA ILE A 49 0.91 -10.69 4.71
C ILE A 49 1.67 -9.72 5.61
N ASP A 50 1.82 -8.49 5.15
CA ASP A 50 2.56 -7.46 5.88
C ASP A 50 1.59 -6.45 6.53
N LEU A 51 1.29 -6.65 7.81
CA LEU A 51 0.47 -5.72 8.59
C LEU A 51 1.25 -4.52 9.12
N SER A 52 2.59 -4.52 8.99
CA SER A 52 3.41 -3.41 9.44
C SER A 52 3.25 -2.15 8.59
N VAL A 53 2.63 -2.27 7.42
CA VAL A 53 2.40 -1.15 6.48
C VAL A 53 1.71 0.04 7.15
N VAL A 54 0.85 -0.17 8.15
CA VAL A 54 0.19 0.91 8.93
C VAL A 54 1.23 1.76 9.66
N GLY A 55 2.10 1.12 10.43
CA GLY A 55 3.17 1.79 11.16
C GLY A 55 4.22 2.40 10.23
N ILE A 56 4.57 1.70 9.13
CA ILE A 56 5.51 2.21 8.12
C ILE A 56 4.97 3.47 7.46
N VAL A 57 3.69 3.49 7.05
CA VAL A 57 3.05 4.69 6.47
C VAL A 57 3.07 5.84 7.45
N SER A 58 2.69 5.61 8.71
CA SER A 58 2.67 6.64 9.74
C SER A 58 4.06 7.21 10.02
N LEU A 59 5.03 6.34 10.31
CA LEU A 59 6.39 6.78 10.66
C LEU A 59 7.11 7.40 9.46
N SER A 60 6.98 6.83 8.26
CA SER A 60 7.58 7.41 7.05
C SER A 60 7.00 8.79 6.73
N ALA A 61 5.69 9.02 6.95
CA ALA A 61 5.06 10.31 6.70
C ALA A 61 5.66 11.39 7.60
N VAL A 62 5.63 11.17 8.92
CA VAL A 62 6.12 12.17 9.89
C VAL A 62 7.63 12.36 9.81
N PHE A 63 8.39 11.30 9.58
CA PHE A 63 9.84 11.40 9.37
C PHE A 63 10.18 12.19 8.11
N THR A 64 9.52 11.89 6.97
CA THR A 64 9.80 12.57 5.71
C THR A 64 9.49 14.06 5.80
N ILE A 65 8.34 14.45 6.35
CA ILE A 65 7.97 15.88 6.43
C ILE A 65 8.94 16.65 7.33
N SER A 66 9.40 16.05 8.44
CA SER A 66 10.40 16.67 9.33
C SER A 66 11.75 16.85 8.66
N MET A 67 12.11 15.98 7.72
CA MET A 67 13.40 16.06 7.02
C MET A 67 13.42 17.10 5.89
N ILE A 68 12.27 17.66 5.51
CA ILE A 68 12.20 18.61 4.38
C ILE A 68 13.01 19.87 4.66
N ASP A 69 12.93 20.44 5.85
CA ASP A 69 13.69 21.64 6.20
C ASP A 69 15.17 21.36 6.45
N VAL A 70 15.54 20.11 6.77
CA VAL A 70 16.92 19.69 7.04
C VAL A 70 17.67 19.29 5.77
N LEU A 71 17.04 18.49 4.90
CA LEU A 71 17.67 17.87 3.73
C LEU A 71 17.15 18.41 2.38
N GLY A 72 16.21 19.35 2.43
CA GLY A 72 15.45 19.77 1.26
C GLY A 72 14.47 18.70 0.78
N GLN A 73 13.60 19.08 -0.16
CA GLN A 73 12.52 18.19 -0.63
C GLN A 73 13.01 16.88 -1.27
N TYR A 74 14.12 16.87 -2.00
CA TYR A 74 14.69 15.69 -2.65
C TYR A 74 15.43 14.80 -1.65
N GLY A 75 16.18 15.40 -0.74
CA GLY A 75 16.86 14.66 0.33
C GLY A 75 15.88 13.98 1.27
N ALA A 76 14.82 14.67 1.65
CA ALA A 76 13.73 14.10 2.46
C ALA A 76 13.00 12.94 1.76
N LEU A 77 12.79 13.01 0.42
CA LEU A 77 12.23 11.91 -0.35
C LEU A 77 13.10 10.66 -0.25
N ILE A 78 14.41 10.80 -0.48
CA ILE A 78 15.35 9.67 -0.40
C ILE A 78 15.44 9.12 1.02
N ALA A 79 15.51 10.00 2.03
CA ALA A 79 15.54 9.61 3.44
C ALA A 79 14.27 8.85 3.87
N GLY A 80 13.10 9.31 3.43
CA GLY A 80 11.83 8.64 3.72
C GLY A 80 11.69 7.28 3.04
N LEU A 81 12.13 7.15 1.77
CA LEU A 81 12.19 5.86 1.08
C LEU A 81 13.18 4.91 1.77
N GLY A 82 14.33 5.44 2.18
CA GLY A 82 15.33 4.71 2.96
C GLY A 82 14.78 4.22 4.30
N ALA A 83 14.03 5.06 5.01
CA ALA A 83 13.36 4.67 6.25
C ALA A 83 12.34 3.53 6.01
N GLY A 84 11.54 3.61 4.95
CA GLY A 84 10.63 2.53 4.57
C GLY A 84 11.36 1.22 4.25
N ALA A 85 12.45 1.29 3.47
CA ALA A 85 13.29 0.14 3.18
C ALA A 85 13.92 -0.46 4.44
N LEU A 86 14.39 0.39 5.37
CA LEU A 86 14.98 -0.04 6.64
C LEU A 86 13.95 -0.74 7.53
N MET A 87 12.75 -0.18 7.68
CA MET A 87 11.67 -0.81 8.43
C MET A 87 11.29 -2.18 7.82
N GLY A 88 11.18 -2.26 6.48
CA GLY A 88 10.98 -3.52 5.78
C GLY A 88 12.12 -4.51 5.99
N PHE A 89 13.37 -4.05 6.01
CA PHE A 89 14.54 -4.88 6.34
C PHE A 89 14.45 -5.42 7.78
N ILE A 90 14.11 -4.57 8.76
CA ILE A 90 13.92 -4.97 10.16
C ILE A 90 12.83 -6.04 10.25
N ASN A 91 11.68 -5.86 9.59
CA ASN A 91 10.61 -6.85 9.54
C ASN A 91 11.13 -8.22 9.07
N ALA A 92 11.86 -8.23 7.98
CA ALA A 92 12.42 -9.46 7.43
C ALA A 92 13.41 -10.13 8.40
N GLN A 93 14.31 -9.35 9.03
CA GLN A 93 15.29 -9.90 9.96
C GLN A 93 14.63 -10.50 11.19
N VAL A 94 13.59 -9.85 11.75
CA VAL A 94 12.84 -10.39 12.88
C VAL A 94 12.11 -11.68 12.48
N ILE A 95 11.46 -11.71 11.32
CA ILE A 95 10.77 -12.91 10.81
C ILE A 95 11.74 -14.07 10.61
N ILE A 96 12.92 -13.80 10.03
CA ILE A 96 13.94 -14.82 9.77
C ILE A 96 14.58 -15.33 11.08
N SER A 97 14.91 -14.44 12.01
CA SER A 97 15.55 -14.80 13.29
C SER A 97 14.60 -15.59 14.20
N CYS A 98 13.30 -15.25 14.17
CA CYS A 98 12.27 -15.98 14.92
C CYS A 98 11.84 -17.31 14.25
N GLY A 99 12.38 -17.65 13.07
CA GLY A 99 11.93 -18.83 12.30
C GLY A 99 10.45 -18.74 11.88
N ALA A 100 9.92 -17.53 11.73
CA ALA A 100 8.50 -17.28 11.45
C ALA A 100 8.21 -17.22 9.95
N LEU A 101 8.80 -18.13 9.19
CA LEU A 101 8.71 -18.20 7.72
C LEU A 101 7.37 -18.77 7.21
N THR A 102 6.32 -18.75 8.02
CA THR A 102 4.97 -19.10 7.60
C THR A 102 4.07 -17.86 7.63
N GLN A 103 3.08 -17.81 6.75
CA GLN A 103 2.15 -16.68 6.65
C GLN A 103 1.51 -16.33 8.01
N ALA A 104 1.02 -17.34 8.75
CA ALA A 104 0.39 -17.13 10.04
C ALA A 104 1.33 -16.49 11.08
N LYS A 105 2.58 -17.00 11.19
CA LYS A 105 3.55 -16.45 12.15
C LYS A 105 4.02 -15.04 11.76
N SER A 106 4.24 -14.79 10.47
CA SER A 106 4.69 -13.48 9.98
C SER A 106 3.65 -12.38 10.22
N VAL A 107 2.36 -12.68 10.11
CA VAL A 107 1.27 -11.75 10.41
C VAL A 107 1.35 -11.21 11.85
N PHE A 108 1.58 -12.08 12.84
CA PHE A 108 1.71 -11.64 14.23
C PHE A 108 2.94 -10.77 14.45
N ILE A 109 4.07 -11.10 13.82
CA ILE A 109 5.30 -10.30 13.92
C ILE A 109 5.11 -8.94 13.26
N THR A 110 4.58 -8.89 12.05
CA THR A 110 4.37 -7.62 11.34
C THR A 110 3.33 -6.74 12.01
N TYR A 111 2.30 -7.33 12.64
CA TYR A 111 1.35 -6.60 13.46
C TYR A 111 2.02 -5.99 14.71
N GLY A 112 2.85 -6.77 15.41
CA GLY A 112 3.62 -6.26 16.54
C GLY A 112 4.58 -5.13 16.15
N LEU A 113 5.30 -5.29 15.02
CA LEU A 113 6.18 -4.25 14.48
C LEU A 113 5.41 -3.01 14.02
N SER A 114 4.18 -3.18 13.48
CA SER A 114 3.28 -2.06 13.19
C SER A 114 3.00 -1.20 14.41
N ALA A 115 2.70 -1.85 15.55
CA ALA A 115 2.48 -1.14 16.83
C ALA A 115 3.75 -0.40 17.27
N VAL A 116 4.92 -1.03 17.15
CA VAL A 116 6.22 -0.39 17.46
C VAL A 116 6.45 0.85 16.59
N TYR A 117 6.31 0.74 15.27
CA TYR A 117 6.52 1.88 14.35
C TYR A 117 5.50 3.00 14.59
N SER A 118 4.24 2.66 14.86
CA SER A 118 3.22 3.65 15.20
C SER A 118 3.53 4.35 16.52
N ALA A 119 4.00 3.62 17.53
CA ALA A 119 4.42 4.19 18.80
C ALA A 119 5.66 5.10 18.63
N VAL A 120 6.64 4.69 17.81
CA VAL A 120 7.80 5.53 17.47
C VAL A 120 7.36 6.81 16.75
N ALA A 121 6.38 6.73 15.86
CA ALA A 121 5.83 7.91 15.19
C ALA A 121 5.17 8.88 16.18
N LEU A 122 4.42 8.36 17.16
CA LEU A 122 3.81 9.14 18.23
C LEU A 122 4.86 9.81 19.13
N LEU A 123 5.87 9.06 19.56
CA LEU A 123 6.96 9.58 20.38
C LEU A 123 7.79 10.64 19.63
N TYR A 124 8.04 10.41 18.34
CA TYR A 124 8.83 11.33 17.51
C TYR A 124 8.15 12.69 17.32
N THR A 125 6.83 12.74 17.35
CA THR A 125 6.03 13.95 17.12
C THR A 125 5.33 14.48 18.37
N ASP A 126 5.54 13.87 19.55
CA ASP A 126 4.74 14.13 20.77
C ASP A 126 3.23 14.05 20.48
N GLY A 127 2.83 13.15 19.58
CA GLY A 127 1.45 12.98 19.13
C GLY A 127 0.93 14.08 18.21
N ALA A 128 1.74 15.10 17.89
CA ALA A 128 1.33 16.24 17.09
C ALA A 128 1.27 15.92 15.59
N THR A 129 0.32 16.55 14.90
CA THR A 129 0.26 16.57 13.43
C THR A 129 1.18 17.64 12.88
N GLN A 130 2.02 17.27 11.92
CA GLN A 130 2.92 18.19 11.22
C GLN A 130 2.24 18.70 9.95
N HIS A 131 2.40 19.99 9.66
CA HIS A 131 1.80 20.66 8.52
C HIS A 131 2.84 21.17 7.53
N MET A 132 2.63 20.93 6.24
CA MET A 132 3.51 21.45 5.19
C MET A 132 3.52 22.98 5.11
N SER A 133 2.50 23.66 5.64
CA SER A 133 2.42 25.13 5.68
C SER A 133 3.42 25.78 6.63
N TYR A 134 3.96 25.01 7.58
CA TYR A 134 4.95 25.52 8.55
C TYR A 134 6.39 25.32 8.10
N LEU A 135 6.60 24.61 6.98
CA LEU A 135 7.93 24.38 6.43
C LEU A 135 8.46 25.65 5.76
N THR A 136 9.76 25.91 5.95
CA THR A 136 10.48 27.03 5.35
C THR A 136 11.05 26.68 3.98
N SER A 137 11.37 25.42 3.78
CA SER A 137 11.92 24.89 2.52
C SER A 137 10.85 24.71 1.44
N PRO A 138 11.25 24.75 0.15
CA PRO A 138 10.35 24.50 -0.96
C PRO A 138 9.73 23.10 -0.87
N VAL A 139 8.41 23.00 -1.05
CA VAL A 139 7.62 21.75 -1.04
C VAL A 139 6.96 21.45 -2.39
N THR A 140 7.50 22.03 -3.46
CA THR A 140 6.92 21.93 -4.82
C THR A 140 6.82 20.48 -5.28
N LEU A 141 7.83 19.64 -5.00
CA LEU A 141 7.82 18.21 -5.31
C LEU A 141 6.62 17.53 -4.70
N TYR A 142 6.40 17.71 -3.41
CA TYR A 142 5.30 17.07 -2.68
C TYR A 142 3.94 17.60 -3.13
N LYS A 143 3.78 18.93 -3.33
CA LYS A 143 2.55 19.51 -3.90
C LYS A 143 2.23 18.89 -5.27
N THR A 144 3.26 18.70 -6.11
CA THR A 144 3.10 18.07 -7.41
C THR A 144 2.70 16.59 -7.27
N MET A 145 3.30 15.84 -6.35
CA MET A 145 2.96 14.44 -6.09
C MET A 145 1.53 14.27 -5.55
N GLY A 146 1.08 15.17 -4.67
CA GLY A 146 -0.22 15.05 -4.00
C GLY A 146 -1.41 15.57 -4.80
N SER A 147 -1.25 16.72 -5.47
CA SER A 147 -2.33 17.44 -6.16
C SER A 147 -2.00 17.88 -7.58
N GLY A 148 -0.76 17.62 -8.06
CA GLY A 148 -0.33 17.97 -9.42
C GLY A 148 -1.13 17.18 -10.47
N ARG A 149 -1.36 17.83 -11.61
CA ARG A 149 -2.03 17.24 -12.77
C ARG A 149 -1.28 17.56 -14.06
N ILE A 150 -1.26 16.60 -14.97
CA ILE A 150 -0.80 16.77 -16.35
C ILE A 150 -2.04 16.59 -17.22
N GLY A 151 -2.62 17.70 -17.68
CA GLY A 151 -3.94 17.71 -18.29
C GLY A 151 -5.01 17.22 -17.30
N PHE A 152 -5.68 16.13 -17.63
CA PHE A 152 -6.72 15.52 -16.81
C PHE A 152 -6.18 14.52 -15.77
N VAL A 153 -4.96 13.99 -15.97
CA VAL A 153 -4.41 12.87 -15.19
C VAL A 153 -3.62 13.39 -14.00
N SER A 154 -3.83 12.81 -12.80
CA SER A 154 -3.03 13.16 -11.63
C SER A 154 -1.59 12.61 -11.73
N VAL A 155 -0.62 13.38 -11.23
CA VAL A 155 0.80 12.97 -11.20
C VAL A 155 0.99 11.70 -10.38
N SER A 156 0.26 11.55 -9.26
CA SER A 156 0.31 10.33 -8.44
C SER A 156 -0.13 9.09 -9.22
N PHE A 157 -1.10 9.22 -10.11
CA PHE A 157 -1.54 8.10 -10.96
C PHE A 157 -0.49 7.72 -12.00
N ILE A 158 0.17 8.71 -12.63
CA ILE A 158 1.27 8.46 -13.57
C ILE A 158 2.44 7.78 -12.86
N LEU A 159 2.83 8.28 -11.69
CA LEU A 159 3.88 7.68 -10.89
C LEU A 159 3.54 6.23 -10.50
N PHE A 160 2.28 5.99 -10.12
CA PHE A 160 1.80 4.63 -9.86
C PHE A 160 1.93 3.72 -11.08
N LEU A 161 1.53 4.16 -12.27
CA LEU A 161 1.66 3.36 -13.50
C LEU A 161 3.11 3.00 -13.82
N LEU A 162 4.05 3.93 -13.60
CA LEU A 162 5.47 3.67 -13.76
C LEU A 162 5.98 2.64 -12.75
N CYS A 163 5.62 2.78 -11.48
CA CYS A 163 5.98 1.81 -10.43
C CYS A 163 5.33 0.44 -10.69
N MET A 164 4.08 0.41 -11.09
CA MET A 164 3.35 -0.81 -11.45
C MET A 164 4.01 -1.53 -12.62
N GLY A 165 4.38 -0.79 -13.67
CA GLY A 165 5.08 -1.34 -14.83
C GLY A 165 6.46 -1.90 -14.47
N ALA A 166 7.24 -1.15 -13.70
CA ALA A 166 8.55 -1.58 -13.22
C ALA A 166 8.43 -2.85 -12.36
N LEU A 167 7.48 -2.87 -11.41
CA LEU A 167 7.25 -4.03 -10.55
C LEU A 167 6.74 -5.24 -11.34
N HIS A 168 5.86 -5.02 -12.33
CA HIS A 168 5.39 -6.09 -13.22
C HIS A 168 6.55 -6.72 -14.00
N VAL A 169 7.40 -5.91 -14.61
CA VAL A 169 8.60 -6.39 -15.32
C VAL A 169 9.56 -7.09 -14.34
N PHE A 170 9.78 -6.53 -13.17
CA PHE A 170 10.62 -7.14 -12.14
C PHE A 170 10.12 -8.54 -11.77
N LEU A 171 8.85 -8.70 -11.43
CA LEU A 171 8.29 -9.99 -11.00
C LEU A 171 8.21 -11.01 -12.16
N SER A 172 7.90 -10.58 -13.40
CA SER A 172 7.66 -11.48 -14.53
C SER A 172 8.93 -11.81 -15.34
N ARG A 173 9.88 -10.88 -15.42
CA ARG A 173 11.03 -11.00 -16.34
C ARG A 173 12.36 -11.24 -15.64
N THR A 174 12.51 -10.91 -14.34
CA THR A 174 13.78 -11.11 -13.63
C THR A 174 13.87 -12.48 -12.96
N LYS A 175 15.09 -12.98 -12.76
CA LYS A 175 15.36 -14.20 -11.97
C LYS A 175 14.84 -14.03 -10.55
N THR A 176 15.17 -12.91 -9.92
CA THR A 176 14.76 -12.59 -8.53
C THR A 176 13.24 -12.54 -8.35
N GLY A 177 12.52 -11.94 -9.29
CA GLY A 177 11.05 -11.90 -9.25
C GLY A 177 10.43 -13.30 -9.35
N ARG A 178 10.94 -14.14 -10.25
CA ARG A 178 10.51 -15.56 -10.36
C ARG A 178 10.80 -16.34 -9.08
N GLU A 179 11.97 -16.14 -8.47
CA GLU A 179 12.32 -16.78 -7.19
C GLU A 179 11.39 -16.34 -6.04
N ILE A 180 10.94 -15.07 -6.01
CA ILE A 180 9.91 -14.61 -5.07
C ILE A 180 8.61 -15.40 -5.27
N CYS A 181 8.14 -15.56 -6.50
CA CYS A 181 6.94 -16.34 -6.79
C CYS A 181 7.10 -17.82 -6.38
N LEU A 182 8.24 -18.42 -6.66
CA LEU A 182 8.52 -19.80 -6.27
C LEU A 182 8.60 -19.97 -4.75
N THR A 183 9.23 -19.02 -4.05
CA THR A 183 9.29 -19.01 -2.57
C THR A 183 7.87 -18.96 -1.98
N GLY A 184 7.00 -18.13 -2.53
CA GLY A 184 5.62 -18.03 -2.06
C GLY A 184 4.75 -19.24 -2.41
N ALA A 185 5.05 -19.94 -3.52
CA ALA A 185 4.32 -21.13 -3.92
C ALA A 185 4.63 -22.35 -3.02
N ASN A 186 5.90 -22.56 -2.72
CA ASN A 186 6.36 -23.60 -1.78
C ASN A 186 7.79 -23.28 -1.31
N MET A 187 7.88 -22.78 -0.09
CA MET A 187 9.15 -22.35 0.48
C MET A 187 10.16 -23.50 0.65
N THR A 188 9.68 -24.68 1.05
CA THR A 188 10.55 -25.88 1.20
C THR A 188 11.10 -26.33 -0.14
N ALA A 189 10.26 -26.39 -1.18
CA ALA A 189 10.72 -26.74 -2.51
C ALA A 189 11.67 -25.69 -3.10
N ALA A 190 11.45 -24.41 -2.81
CA ALA A 190 12.35 -23.34 -3.22
C ALA A 190 13.73 -23.47 -2.57
N ASP A 191 13.78 -23.77 -1.27
CA ASP A 191 15.04 -23.99 -0.54
C ASP A 191 15.81 -25.20 -1.09
N LEU A 192 15.13 -26.32 -1.33
CA LEU A 192 15.68 -27.53 -1.96
C LEU A 192 16.19 -27.27 -3.40
N SER A 193 15.63 -26.26 -4.07
CA SER A 193 16.07 -25.82 -5.41
C SER A 193 17.18 -24.78 -5.36
N ALA A 194 17.88 -24.64 -4.24
CA ALA A 194 18.97 -23.68 -4.00
C ALA A 194 18.58 -22.21 -4.19
N ILE A 195 17.29 -21.86 -4.03
CA ILE A 195 16.84 -20.48 -3.98
C ILE A 195 17.21 -19.92 -2.61
N PRO A 196 17.88 -18.75 -2.54
CA PRO A 196 18.25 -18.14 -1.25
C PRO A 196 17.02 -17.52 -0.55
N VAL A 197 16.15 -18.36 0.01
CA VAL A 197 14.84 -18.00 0.59
C VAL A 197 14.95 -16.81 1.54
N LYS A 198 15.90 -16.83 2.48
CA LYS A 198 16.08 -15.71 3.45
C LYS A 198 16.31 -14.37 2.73
N ARG A 199 17.14 -14.34 1.69
CA ARG A 199 17.38 -13.12 0.90
C ARG A 199 16.13 -12.68 0.14
N ARG A 200 15.29 -13.63 -0.34
CA ARG A 200 14.02 -13.29 -1.02
C ARG A 200 13.00 -12.73 -0.05
N VAL A 201 12.90 -13.29 1.16
CA VAL A 201 12.07 -12.75 2.24
C VAL A 201 12.50 -11.33 2.60
N THR A 202 13.81 -11.08 2.75
CA THR A 202 14.33 -9.73 3.00
C THR A 202 13.90 -8.75 1.91
N LEU A 203 14.05 -9.13 0.64
CA LEU A 203 13.66 -8.26 -0.48
C LEU A 203 12.15 -8.01 -0.54
N ILE A 204 11.32 -9.01 -0.25
CA ILE A 204 9.86 -8.89 -0.21
C ILE A 204 9.45 -7.79 0.78
N PHE A 205 9.93 -7.85 2.02
CA PHE A 205 9.57 -6.87 3.04
C PHE A 205 10.21 -5.50 2.80
N MET A 206 11.43 -5.43 2.27
CA MET A 206 12.03 -4.15 1.87
C MET A 206 11.21 -3.46 0.76
N LEU A 207 10.77 -4.19 -0.26
CA LEU A 207 9.90 -3.65 -1.29
C LEU A 207 8.54 -3.22 -0.72
N SER A 208 7.95 -4.01 0.17
CA SER A 208 6.73 -3.64 0.89
C SER A 208 6.90 -2.31 1.63
N GLY A 209 7.99 -2.16 2.37
CA GLY A 209 8.32 -0.93 3.12
C GLY A 209 8.55 0.29 2.21
N VAL A 210 9.27 0.12 1.10
CA VAL A 210 9.49 1.21 0.12
C VAL A 210 8.17 1.69 -0.48
N PHE A 211 7.30 0.75 -0.90
CA PHE A 211 6.00 1.10 -1.46
C PHE A 211 5.05 1.69 -0.42
N ALA A 212 5.11 1.24 0.85
CA ALA A 212 4.37 1.85 1.94
C ALA A 212 4.82 3.29 2.19
N ALA A 213 6.14 3.56 2.18
CA ALA A 213 6.69 4.91 2.30
C ALA A 213 6.30 5.81 1.11
N LEU A 214 6.33 5.31 -0.13
CA LEU A 214 5.81 6.05 -1.29
C LEU A 214 4.33 6.40 -1.12
N GLY A 215 3.51 5.45 -0.67
CA GLY A 215 2.11 5.68 -0.36
C GLY A 215 1.91 6.75 0.71
N ALA A 216 2.75 6.73 1.76
CA ALA A 216 2.76 7.74 2.81
C ALA A 216 3.06 9.14 2.26
N MET A 217 4.07 9.25 1.39
CA MET A 217 4.48 10.53 0.79
C MET A 217 3.37 11.11 -0.11
N VAL A 218 2.74 10.29 -0.93
CA VAL A 218 1.61 10.72 -1.76
C VAL A 218 0.42 11.12 -0.88
N LEU A 219 0.19 10.40 0.23
CA LEU A 219 -0.91 10.67 1.14
C LEU A 219 -0.75 12.01 1.86
N PHE A 220 0.38 12.23 2.56
CA PHE A 220 0.59 13.50 3.27
C PHE A 220 0.73 14.67 2.30
N SER A 221 1.27 14.45 1.11
CA SER A 221 1.33 15.48 0.06
C SER A 221 -0.05 15.91 -0.40
N ARG A 222 -1.00 14.99 -0.47
CA ARG A 222 -2.39 15.27 -0.86
C ARG A 222 -3.16 16.05 0.20
N ILE A 223 -2.99 15.67 1.47
CA ILE A 223 -3.71 16.31 2.59
C ILE A 223 -2.91 17.44 3.23
N THR A 224 -1.67 17.67 2.77
CA THR A 224 -0.72 18.69 3.26
C THR A 224 -0.33 18.59 4.73
N THR A 225 -0.59 17.42 5.34
CA THR A 225 -0.31 17.15 6.74
C THR A 225 0.19 15.73 6.94
N ALA A 226 1.08 15.51 7.91
CA ALA A 226 1.51 14.19 8.36
C ALA A 226 1.14 14.00 9.83
N SER A 227 0.37 12.96 10.10
CA SER A 227 -0.03 12.56 11.45
C SER A 227 0.57 11.19 11.79
N PRO A 228 0.94 10.93 13.04
CA PRO A 228 1.38 9.60 13.49
C PRO A 228 0.32 8.51 13.36
N LEU A 229 -0.94 8.86 13.10
CA LEU A 229 -2.05 7.92 12.87
C LEU A 229 -2.45 7.81 11.39
N LEU A 230 -1.65 8.37 10.47
CA LEU A 230 -1.98 8.49 9.06
C LEU A 230 -2.17 7.15 8.35
N GLY A 231 -1.48 6.10 8.77
CA GLY A 231 -1.54 4.76 8.18
C GLY A 231 -2.78 3.94 8.54
N ALA A 232 -3.67 4.44 9.39
CA ALA A 232 -4.82 3.67 9.87
C ALA A 232 -5.68 3.09 8.73
N ASN A 233 -5.99 1.78 8.82
CA ASN A 233 -6.77 1.00 7.85
C ASN A 233 -6.14 0.80 6.46
N TYR A 234 -4.88 1.22 6.22
CA TYR A 234 -4.21 0.95 4.93
C TYR A 234 -3.88 -0.52 4.74
N ASP A 235 -3.61 -1.28 5.80
CA ASP A 235 -3.42 -2.73 5.79
C ASP A 235 -4.65 -3.45 5.23
N THR A 236 -5.80 -3.26 5.86
CA THR A 236 -7.06 -3.90 5.49
C THR A 236 -7.50 -3.51 4.07
N ASN A 237 -7.40 -2.22 3.71
CA ASN A 237 -7.73 -1.74 2.37
C ASN A 237 -6.78 -2.31 1.31
N ALA A 238 -5.48 -2.43 1.60
CA ALA A 238 -4.49 -2.99 0.68
C ALA A 238 -4.70 -4.50 0.49
N ILE A 239 -4.94 -5.26 1.58
CA ILE A 239 -5.28 -6.68 1.50
C ILE A 239 -6.55 -6.87 0.66
N LEU A 240 -7.60 -6.10 0.94
CA LEU A 240 -8.85 -6.14 0.19
C LEU A 240 -8.60 -5.91 -1.32
N ALA A 241 -7.83 -4.88 -1.66
CA ALA A 241 -7.50 -4.56 -3.06
C ALA A 241 -6.72 -5.70 -3.75
N VAL A 242 -5.75 -6.29 -3.07
CA VAL A 242 -4.91 -7.38 -3.59
C VAL A 242 -5.73 -8.65 -3.81
N VAL A 243 -6.58 -9.02 -2.86
CA VAL A 243 -7.42 -10.23 -2.92
C VAL A 243 -8.53 -10.09 -3.97
N VAL A 244 -9.24 -8.95 -3.98
CA VAL A 244 -10.26 -8.66 -5.00
C VAL A 244 -9.63 -8.56 -6.39
N GLY A 245 -8.39 -8.08 -6.48
CA GLY A 245 -7.56 -8.11 -7.69
C GLY A 245 -7.20 -9.53 -8.16
N GLY A 246 -7.48 -10.57 -7.36
CA GLY A 246 -7.28 -11.97 -7.70
C GLY A 246 -5.86 -12.47 -7.49
N THR A 247 -5.09 -11.86 -6.60
CA THR A 247 -3.85 -12.41 -6.07
C THR A 247 -4.20 -13.43 -4.99
N SER A 248 -3.67 -14.65 -5.10
CA SER A 248 -3.97 -15.74 -4.17
C SER A 248 -3.31 -15.51 -2.81
N LEU A 249 -4.08 -15.60 -1.74
CA LEU A 249 -3.55 -15.55 -0.37
C LEU A 249 -2.66 -16.75 -0.03
N ALA A 250 -2.76 -17.86 -0.77
CA ALA A 250 -1.87 -19.01 -0.60
C ALA A 250 -0.43 -18.74 -1.07
N GLY A 251 -0.18 -17.60 -1.70
CA GLY A 251 1.14 -17.23 -2.25
C GLY A 251 1.43 -17.82 -3.64
N GLY A 252 2.57 -17.48 -4.20
CA GLY A 252 3.09 -17.98 -5.48
C GLY A 252 2.38 -17.48 -6.73
N ARG A 253 1.16 -16.98 -6.64
CA ARG A 253 0.33 -16.58 -7.79
C ARG A 253 -0.32 -15.22 -7.54
N GLY A 254 -0.13 -14.31 -8.47
CA GLY A 254 -0.71 -12.97 -8.40
C GLY A 254 -0.41 -12.14 -9.64
N SER A 255 -0.98 -10.95 -9.69
CA SER A 255 -0.75 -10.03 -10.80
C SER A 255 -0.80 -8.59 -10.32
N VAL A 256 0.30 -7.88 -10.47
CA VAL A 256 0.41 -6.45 -10.17
C VAL A 256 -0.62 -5.64 -10.95
N ILE A 257 -0.88 -6.01 -12.22
CA ILE A 257 -1.87 -5.33 -13.06
C ILE A 257 -3.29 -5.54 -12.50
N ARG A 258 -3.61 -6.74 -12.05
CA ARG A 258 -4.92 -7.02 -11.45
C ARG A 258 -5.12 -6.34 -10.09
N THR A 259 -4.04 -6.11 -9.34
CA THR A 259 -4.11 -5.30 -8.12
C THR A 259 -4.61 -3.89 -8.41
N MET A 260 -4.22 -3.27 -9.54
CA MET A 260 -4.76 -1.98 -9.95
C MET A 260 -6.29 -1.99 -10.04
N LEU A 261 -6.89 -3.04 -10.62
CA LEU A 261 -8.35 -3.18 -10.70
C LEU A 261 -8.97 -3.33 -9.30
N GLY A 262 -8.30 -4.05 -8.40
CA GLY A 262 -8.72 -4.18 -7.00
C GLY A 262 -8.69 -2.83 -6.27
N VAL A 263 -7.60 -2.07 -6.38
CA VAL A 263 -7.49 -0.71 -5.82
C VAL A 263 -8.58 0.20 -6.37
N MET A 264 -8.82 0.14 -7.69
CA MET A 264 -9.86 0.93 -8.33
C MET A 264 -11.24 0.59 -7.76
N LEU A 265 -11.55 -0.70 -7.56
CA LEU A 265 -12.82 -1.13 -6.95
C LEU A 265 -12.95 -0.59 -5.52
N VAL A 266 -11.91 -0.74 -4.68
CA VAL A 266 -11.94 -0.27 -3.28
C VAL A 266 -12.10 1.25 -3.21
N THR A 267 -11.40 1.99 -4.08
CA THR A 267 -11.47 3.45 -4.13
C THR A 267 -12.84 3.92 -4.63
N LEU A 268 -13.38 3.29 -5.68
CA LEU A 268 -14.71 3.59 -6.18
C LEU A 268 -15.79 3.29 -5.14
N LEU A 269 -15.70 2.15 -4.45
CA LEU A 269 -16.63 1.80 -3.38
C LEU A 269 -16.63 2.87 -2.27
N ALA A 270 -15.44 3.28 -1.83
CA ALA A 270 -15.31 4.32 -0.82
C ALA A 270 -15.88 5.67 -1.30
N ASN A 271 -15.60 6.06 -2.55
CA ASN A 271 -16.12 7.30 -3.14
C ASN A 271 -17.63 7.26 -3.29
N CYS A 272 -18.20 6.15 -3.78
CA CYS A 272 -19.65 5.97 -3.91
C CYS A 272 -20.35 6.10 -2.56
N LEU A 273 -19.87 5.37 -1.54
CA LEU A 273 -20.46 5.42 -0.20
C LEU A 273 -20.34 6.81 0.43
N ASN A 274 -19.24 7.52 0.16
CA ASN A 274 -19.05 8.91 0.64
C ASN A 274 -20.02 9.88 -0.02
N LEU A 275 -20.24 9.79 -1.33
CA LEU A 275 -21.21 10.63 -2.06
C LEU A 275 -22.65 10.39 -1.61
N LEU A 276 -22.98 9.15 -1.24
CA LEU A 276 -24.27 8.77 -0.68
C LEU A 276 -24.44 9.19 0.79
N GLY A 277 -23.46 9.88 1.39
CA GLY A 277 -23.52 10.33 2.78
C GLY A 277 -23.38 9.19 3.82
N VAL A 278 -22.91 8.01 3.39
CA VAL A 278 -22.73 6.86 4.29
C VAL A 278 -21.57 7.13 5.25
N SER A 279 -21.83 6.98 6.56
CA SER A 279 -20.83 7.22 7.60
C SER A 279 -19.59 6.35 7.43
N THR A 280 -18.42 6.84 7.87
CA THR A 280 -17.14 6.12 7.80
C THR A 280 -17.20 4.75 8.48
N TYR A 281 -17.99 4.63 9.56
CA TYR A 281 -18.18 3.34 10.24
C TYR A 281 -18.87 2.30 9.35
N MET A 282 -19.94 2.69 8.67
CA MET A 282 -20.65 1.82 7.72
C MET A 282 -19.80 1.49 6.48
N GLN A 283 -18.96 2.43 6.03
CA GLN A 283 -17.98 2.16 4.98
C GLN A 283 -16.97 1.08 5.41
N THR A 284 -16.49 1.13 6.66
CA THR A 284 -15.57 0.13 7.21
C THR A 284 -16.24 -1.24 7.32
N ILE A 285 -17.49 -1.30 7.79
CA ILE A 285 -18.29 -2.55 7.82
C ILE A 285 -18.42 -3.13 6.40
N SER A 286 -18.79 -2.30 5.43
CA SER A 286 -18.97 -2.72 4.03
C SER A 286 -17.67 -3.30 3.45
N LYS A 287 -16.53 -2.65 3.67
CA LYS A 287 -15.22 -3.13 3.22
C LYS A 287 -14.83 -4.45 3.90
N GLY A 288 -15.10 -4.59 5.19
CA GLY A 288 -14.87 -5.83 5.93
C GLY A 288 -15.71 -6.99 5.39
N LEU A 289 -16.98 -6.78 5.08
CA LEU A 289 -17.86 -7.78 4.46
C LEU A 289 -17.35 -8.19 3.07
N VAL A 290 -16.95 -7.21 2.23
CA VAL A 290 -16.38 -7.49 0.91
C VAL A 290 -15.09 -8.31 1.04
N LEU A 291 -14.23 -8.02 2.02
CA LEU A 291 -13.02 -8.80 2.29
C LEU A 291 -13.35 -10.26 2.66
N ILE A 292 -14.29 -10.48 3.57
CA ILE A 292 -14.71 -11.83 3.98
C ILE A 292 -15.22 -12.63 2.77
N ILE A 293 -16.07 -12.02 1.95
CA ILE A 293 -16.61 -12.65 0.74
C ILE A 293 -15.47 -12.94 -0.26
N ALA A 294 -14.54 -12.02 -0.45
CA ALA A 294 -13.42 -12.18 -1.37
C ALA A 294 -12.51 -13.35 -0.94
N VAL A 295 -12.17 -13.44 0.34
CA VAL A 295 -11.37 -14.55 0.91
C VAL A 295 -12.09 -15.89 0.78
N TRP A 296 -13.41 -15.91 1.02
CA TRP A 296 -14.21 -17.13 0.86
C TRP A 296 -14.23 -17.62 -0.60
N LEU A 297 -14.33 -16.71 -1.55
CA LEU A 297 -14.26 -17.00 -2.98
C LEU A 297 -12.88 -17.49 -3.43
N ASP A 298 -11.79 -16.89 -2.90
CA ASP A 298 -10.41 -17.30 -3.21
C ASP A 298 -10.16 -18.74 -2.77
N ARG A 299 -10.63 -19.14 -1.59
CA ARG A 299 -10.51 -20.52 -1.09
C ARG A 299 -11.18 -21.56 -2.02
N ARG A 300 -12.26 -21.19 -2.70
CA ARG A 300 -12.94 -22.09 -3.65
C ARG A 300 -12.19 -22.29 -4.96
N ARG A 301 -11.33 -21.34 -5.35
CA ARG A 301 -10.51 -21.41 -6.57
C ARG A 301 -9.23 -22.21 -6.39
N VAL A 302 -8.81 -22.44 -5.16
CA VAL A 302 -7.58 -23.19 -4.82
C VAL A 302 -7.88 -24.70 -4.67
N LYS A 303 -9.14 -25.09 -4.53
CA LYS A 303 -9.60 -26.47 -4.63
C LYS A 303 -9.91 -26.85 -6.07
#